data_5bacd0868edb97637d41399fe9029beb
#
_entry.id   5bacd0868edb97637d41399fe9029beb
#
_cell.length_a   1.000
_cell.length_b   1.000
_cell.length_c   1.000
_cell.angle_alpha   90.00
_cell.angle_beta   90.00
_cell.angle_gamma   90.00
#
_symmetry.space_group_name_H-M   'P 1'
#
loop_
_entity.id
_entity.type
_entity.pdbx_description
1 polymer ?
#
loop_
_entity_poly.entity_id
_entity_poly.type
_entity_poly.pdbx_seq_one_letter_code
_entity_poly.pdbx_strand_id
1 'polypeptide(L)'
;MMKPIKINPLARMVLSWFNRLLFKPEAFSLNQQLRESQSVLICMPADVDRFAMARDLLSTFVDIFQNKQIHVLLPFLGAEGYLSNSTRYGVISAQKGDLNIFSLPGKKIIQKLKEHRFDISLDLDLEDGFFNCYLCLKCKVPVRVGPKRKNAFPLYNIQLAVTKDRFGSRETYEGLAKTLESLFSESRAVIPDSI
;
A
#
# COMPACT_ATOMS: atom_id res chain seq x y z
N MET A 1 -17.83 6.05 -14.06
CA MET A 1 -17.27 4.70 -14.34
C MET A 1 -15.79 4.73 -13.96
N MET A 2 -15.37 3.90 -13.02
CA MET A 2 -13.96 3.76 -12.61
C MET A 2 -13.10 3.30 -13.79
N LYS A 3 -11.95 3.94 -14.00
CA LYS A 3 -10.99 3.52 -15.02
C LYS A 3 -9.69 3.13 -14.33
N PRO A 4 -9.22 1.86 -14.43
CA PRO A 4 -7.96 1.45 -13.87
C PRO A 4 -6.80 2.20 -14.52
N ILE A 5 -5.82 2.57 -13.71
CA ILE A 5 -4.59 3.21 -14.20
C ILE A 5 -3.68 2.13 -14.75
N LYS A 6 -3.55 2.07 -16.08
CA LYS A 6 -2.62 1.13 -16.77
C LYS A 6 -1.31 1.84 -17.04
N ILE A 7 -0.24 1.41 -16.40
CA ILE A 7 1.11 1.94 -16.63
C ILE A 7 1.67 1.36 -17.93
N ASN A 8 2.36 2.21 -18.69
CA ASN A 8 3.04 1.78 -19.92
C ASN A 8 4.08 0.67 -19.60
N PRO A 9 4.03 -0.51 -20.28
CA PRO A 9 4.92 -1.63 -20.01
C PRO A 9 6.43 -1.28 -20.14
N LEU A 10 6.79 -0.45 -21.12
CA LEU A 10 8.18 0.01 -21.29
C LEU A 10 8.64 0.87 -20.11
N ALA A 11 7.81 1.81 -19.67
CA ALA A 11 8.12 2.63 -18.51
C ALA A 11 8.28 1.77 -17.24
N ARG A 12 7.43 0.75 -17.09
CA ARG A 12 7.53 -0.23 -15.99
C ARG A 12 8.86 -1.00 -16.03
N MET A 13 9.26 -1.50 -17.19
CA MET A 13 10.50 -2.25 -17.37
C MET A 13 11.73 -1.38 -17.05
N VAL A 14 11.80 -0.19 -17.60
CA VAL A 14 12.91 0.76 -17.39
C VAL A 14 13.01 1.14 -15.92
N LEU A 15 11.90 1.49 -15.27
CA LEU A 15 11.89 1.86 -13.87
C LEU A 15 12.25 0.68 -12.95
N SER A 16 11.81 -0.53 -13.26
CA SER A 16 12.19 -1.73 -12.51
C SER A 16 13.69 -1.97 -12.57
N TRP A 17 14.30 -1.76 -13.72
CA TRP A 17 15.75 -1.88 -13.90
C TRP A 17 16.52 -0.79 -13.15
N PHE A 18 16.15 0.48 -13.33
CA PHE A 18 16.76 1.61 -12.60
C PHE A 18 16.67 1.45 -11.08
N ASN A 19 15.52 1.05 -10.59
CA ASN A 19 15.33 0.88 -9.17
C ASN A 19 16.18 -0.27 -8.60
N ARG A 20 16.39 -1.37 -9.34
CA ARG A 20 17.31 -2.45 -8.93
C ARG A 20 18.75 -1.96 -8.75
N LEU A 21 19.21 -1.03 -9.59
CA LEU A 21 20.55 -0.48 -9.52
C LEU A 21 20.71 0.54 -8.38
N LEU A 22 19.66 1.28 -8.07
CA LEU A 22 19.72 2.39 -7.11
C LEU A 22 19.22 2.02 -5.71
N PHE A 23 18.59 0.85 -5.57
CA PHE A 23 18.08 0.44 -4.27
C PHE A 23 19.21 -0.01 -3.36
N LYS A 24 19.39 0.71 -2.28
CA LYS A 24 20.21 0.30 -1.15
C LYS A 24 19.26 -0.12 -0.03
N PRO A 25 19.28 -1.40 0.40
CA PRO A 25 18.52 -1.81 1.57
C PRO A 25 19.06 -1.09 2.79
N GLU A 26 18.22 -0.30 3.45
CA GLU A 26 18.53 0.27 4.75
C GLU A 26 18.11 -0.74 5.82
N ALA A 27 19.02 -1.05 6.73
CA ALA A 27 18.68 -1.84 7.91
C ALA A 27 17.80 -0.99 8.81
N PHE A 28 16.67 -1.53 9.24
CA PHE A 28 15.78 -0.85 10.17
C PHE A 28 15.22 -1.84 11.20
N SER A 29 14.95 -1.35 12.40
CA SER A 29 14.26 -2.14 13.42
C SER A 29 12.76 -2.13 13.14
N LEU A 30 12.24 -3.25 12.64
CA LEU A 30 10.83 -3.38 12.31
C LEU A 30 9.94 -3.05 13.51
N ASN A 31 10.22 -3.66 14.66
CA ASN A 31 9.41 -3.48 15.87
C ASN A 31 9.40 -2.02 16.36
N GLN A 32 10.50 -1.32 16.24
CA GLN A 32 10.58 0.10 16.57
C GLN A 32 9.74 0.93 15.60
N GLN A 33 9.92 0.73 14.29
CA GLN A 33 9.17 1.45 13.26
C GLN A 33 7.66 1.22 13.37
N LEU A 34 7.22 -0.01 13.65
CA LEU A 34 5.79 -0.32 13.81
C LEU A 34 5.19 0.34 15.05
N ARG A 35 5.96 0.43 16.15
CA ARG A 35 5.53 1.10 17.38
C ARG A 35 5.47 2.62 17.24
N GLU A 36 6.47 3.23 16.68
CA GLU A 36 6.59 4.69 16.53
C GLU A 36 5.70 5.26 15.42
N SER A 37 5.22 4.41 14.50
CA SER A 37 4.39 4.84 13.39
C SER A 37 3.08 5.49 13.85
N GLN A 38 2.72 6.61 13.24
CA GLN A 38 1.50 7.37 13.51
C GLN A 38 0.55 7.38 12.32
N SER A 39 1.05 7.12 11.11
CA SER A 39 0.29 7.30 9.88
C SER A 39 0.42 6.10 8.93
N VAL A 40 -0.71 5.70 8.35
CA VAL A 40 -0.83 4.53 7.47
C VAL A 40 -1.51 4.90 6.17
N LEU A 41 -0.92 4.46 5.05
CA LEU A 41 -1.52 4.51 3.72
C LEU A 41 -1.93 3.10 3.29
N ILE A 42 -3.23 2.85 3.18
CA ILE A 42 -3.77 1.61 2.61
C ILE A 42 -4.01 1.83 1.11
N CYS A 43 -3.27 1.12 0.28
CA CYS A 43 -3.38 1.23 -1.18
C CYS A 43 -4.32 0.15 -1.71
N MET A 44 -5.41 0.55 -2.33
CA MET A 44 -6.42 -0.35 -2.88
C MET A 44 -5.95 -0.97 -4.21
N PRO A 45 -6.47 -2.16 -4.59
CA PRO A 45 -6.22 -2.76 -5.89
C PRO A 45 -6.70 -1.90 -7.06
N ALA A 46 -5.98 -1.95 -8.19
CA ALA A 46 -6.38 -1.29 -9.42
C ALA A 46 -7.41 -2.09 -10.25
N ASP A 47 -7.56 -3.37 -9.98
CA ASP A 47 -8.58 -4.23 -10.58
C ASP A 47 -9.93 -4.06 -9.86
N VAL A 48 -11.03 -3.99 -10.62
CA VAL A 48 -12.37 -3.66 -10.08
C VAL A 48 -12.91 -4.77 -9.16
N ASP A 49 -12.71 -6.04 -9.54
CA ASP A 49 -13.25 -7.16 -8.76
C ASP A 49 -12.47 -7.31 -7.45
N ARG A 50 -11.15 -7.16 -7.51
CA ARG A 50 -10.30 -7.17 -6.31
C ARG A 50 -10.53 -5.95 -5.44
N PHE A 51 -10.78 -4.81 -6.04
CA PHE A 51 -11.18 -3.62 -5.30
C PHE A 51 -12.45 -3.88 -4.49
N ALA A 52 -13.46 -4.51 -5.09
CA ALA A 52 -14.69 -4.85 -4.37
C ALA A 52 -14.41 -5.76 -3.16
N MET A 53 -13.61 -6.82 -3.34
CA MET A 53 -13.23 -7.73 -2.25
C MET A 53 -12.43 -7.02 -1.14
N ALA A 54 -11.43 -6.22 -1.52
CA ALA A 54 -10.63 -5.47 -0.55
C ALA A 54 -11.46 -4.40 0.18
N ARG A 55 -12.42 -3.77 -0.51
CA ARG A 55 -13.35 -2.80 0.09
C ARG A 55 -14.24 -3.45 1.15
N ASP A 56 -14.75 -4.64 0.89
CA ASP A 56 -15.62 -5.35 1.82
C ASP A 56 -14.89 -5.73 3.13
N LEU A 57 -13.55 -5.86 3.07
CA LEU A 57 -12.70 -6.13 4.23
C LEU A 57 -11.94 -4.89 4.73
N LEU A 58 -12.20 -3.72 4.15
CA LEU A 58 -11.47 -2.50 4.51
C LEU A 58 -11.61 -2.14 5.99
N SER A 59 -12.79 -2.37 6.59
CA SER A 59 -12.99 -2.16 8.02
C SER A 59 -12.04 -2.98 8.86
N THR A 60 -11.81 -4.25 8.50
CA THR A 60 -10.86 -5.13 9.19
C THR A 60 -9.43 -4.59 9.12
N PHE A 61 -9.00 -4.12 7.94
CA PHE A 61 -7.67 -3.50 7.81
C PHE A 61 -7.56 -2.20 8.61
N VAL A 62 -8.61 -1.40 8.64
CA VAL A 62 -8.66 -0.16 9.43
C VAL A 62 -8.60 -0.47 10.93
N ASP A 63 -9.25 -1.54 11.40
CA ASP A 63 -9.22 -1.96 12.81
C ASP A 63 -7.81 -2.34 13.28
N ILE A 64 -6.99 -2.95 12.41
CA ILE A 64 -5.59 -3.27 12.73
C ILE A 64 -4.79 -2.00 13.07
N PHE A 65 -5.13 -0.88 12.43
CA PHE A 65 -4.43 0.40 12.59
C PHE A 65 -5.24 1.46 13.36
N GLN A 66 -6.23 1.06 14.16
CA GLN A 66 -7.22 1.96 14.80
C GLN A 66 -6.66 3.16 15.57
N ASN A 67 -5.41 3.07 16.06
CA ASN A 67 -4.74 4.14 16.83
C ASN A 67 -3.83 5.01 15.94
N LYS A 68 -3.95 4.93 14.62
CA LYS A 68 -3.12 5.65 13.66
C LYS A 68 -3.98 6.50 12.73
N GLN A 69 -3.39 7.54 12.16
CA GLN A 69 -4.03 8.31 11.10
C GLN A 69 -4.03 7.47 9.81
N ILE A 70 -5.21 7.10 9.32
CA ILE A 70 -5.35 6.21 8.18
C ILE A 70 -5.81 6.99 6.96
N HIS A 71 -5.17 6.73 5.82
CA HIS A 71 -5.64 7.16 4.51
C HIS A 71 -5.74 5.97 3.57
N VAL A 72 -6.73 5.99 2.70
CA VAL A 72 -6.97 4.97 1.67
C VAL A 72 -6.71 5.58 0.31
N LEU A 73 -5.75 5.02 -0.43
CA LEU A 73 -5.42 5.40 -1.79
C LEU A 73 -6.23 4.60 -2.80
N LEU A 74 -6.94 5.30 -3.67
CA LEU A 74 -7.69 4.72 -4.79
C LEU A 74 -6.90 4.92 -6.09
N PRO A 75 -6.33 3.86 -6.70
CA PRO A 75 -5.56 3.94 -7.94
C PRO A 75 -6.46 3.95 -9.18
N PHE A 76 -7.55 4.74 -9.14
CA PHE A 76 -8.52 4.84 -10.22
C PHE A 76 -8.79 6.30 -10.57
N LEU A 77 -9.04 6.55 -11.85
CA LEU A 77 -9.61 7.82 -12.30
C LEU A 77 -11.13 7.79 -12.08
N GLY A 78 -11.66 8.84 -11.47
CA GLY A 78 -13.10 8.95 -11.20
C GLY A 78 -13.60 8.03 -10.07
N ALA A 79 -12.73 7.70 -9.13
CA ALA A 79 -13.08 6.88 -7.97
C ALA A 79 -13.75 7.67 -6.83
N GLU A 80 -13.96 8.95 -7.01
CA GLU A 80 -14.66 9.81 -6.05
C GLU A 80 -16.07 9.28 -5.80
N GLY A 81 -16.38 9.00 -4.54
CA GLY A 81 -17.69 8.46 -4.14
C GLY A 81 -17.81 6.94 -4.09
N TYR A 82 -16.80 6.17 -4.51
CA TYR A 82 -16.82 4.70 -4.36
C TYR A 82 -16.47 4.23 -2.94
N LEU A 83 -15.75 5.04 -2.19
CA LEU A 83 -15.65 4.93 -0.74
C LEU A 83 -16.31 6.16 -0.13
N SER A 84 -17.25 5.92 0.78
CA SER A 84 -17.84 7.00 1.57
C SER A 84 -16.79 7.62 2.50
N ASN A 85 -16.85 8.93 2.69
CA ASN A 85 -16.05 9.56 3.72
C ASN A 85 -16.36 8.91 5.07
N SER A 86 -15.32 8.52 5.77
CA SER A 86 -15.39 7.90 7.08
C SER A 86 -14.68 8.78 8.10
N THR A 87 -15.18 8.82 9.32
CA THR A 87 -14.45 9.43 10.44
C THR A 87 -13.19 8.65 10.80
N ARG A 88 -13.06 7.40 10.30
CA ARG A 88 -11.96 6.47 10.62
C ARG A 88 -10.80 6.55 9.65
N TYR A 89 -11.00 7.07 8.44
CA TYR A 89 -9.95 7.22 7.43
C TYR A 89 -10.27 8.33 6.43
N GLY A 90 -9.22 8.96 5.90
CA GLY A 90 -9.30 9.86 4.76
C GLY A 90 -9.19 9.10 3.44
N VAL A 91 -9.75 9.64 2.35
CA VAL A 91 -9.65 9.04 1.00
C VAL A 91 -8.81 9.92 0.10
N ILE A 92 -7.84 9.31 -0.58
CA ILE A 92 -7.00 9.94 -1.60
C ILE A 92 -7.26 9.23 -2.92
N SER A 93 -7.83 9.93 -3.90
CA SER A 93 -8.04 9.41 -5.24
C SER A 93 -7.06 10.01 -6.24
N ALA A 94 -6.58 9.20 -7.18
CA ALA A 94 -5.79 9.66 -8.30
C ALA A 94 -6.70 10.34 -9.33
N GLN A 95 -6.28 11.51 -9.82
CA GLN A 95 -6.97 12.27 -10.87
C GLN A 95 -6.19 12.20 -12.18
N LYS A 96 -6.84 12.48 -13.31
CA LYS A 96 -6.18 12.47 -14.62
C LYS A 96 -4.95 13.39 -14.69
N GLY A 97 -5.01 14.56 -14.03
CA GLY A 97 -3.89 15.50 -13.94
C GLY A 97 -2.75 15.06 -12.99
N ASP A 98 -2.92 13.97 -12.27
CA ASP A 98 -1.93 13.42 -11.36
C ASP A 98 -0.97 12.42 -12.04
N LEU A 99 -1.24 12.08 -13.32
CA LEU A 99 -0.45 11.15 -14.10
C LEU A 99 0.41 11.90 -15.13
N ASN A 100 1.61 11.36 -15.39
CA ASN A 100 2.42 11.81 -16.50
C ASN A 100 2.03 11.09 -17.80
N ILE A 101 2.72 11.40 -18.93
CA ILE A 101 2.46 10.82 -20.24
C ILE A 101 2.62 9.30 -20.31
N PHE A 102 3.33 8.69 -19.36
CA PHE A 102 3.53 7.25 -19.24
C PHE A 102 2.54 6.59 -18.26
N SER A 103 1.51 7.31 -17.84
CA SER A 103 0.55 6.89 -16.81
C SER A 103 1.19 6.58 -15.44
N LEU A 104 2.38 7.14 -15.18
CA LEU A 104 3.02 7.05 -13.87
C LEU A 104 2.55 8.19 -12.96
N PRO A 105 2.59 7.99 -11.64
CA PRO A 105 2.34 9.06 -10.68
C PRO A 105 3.22 10.28 -10.96
N GLY A 106 2.59 11.40 -11.22
CA GLY A 106 3.25 12.68 -11.47
C GLY A 106 3.62 13.42 -10.18
N LYS A 107 4.27 14.57 -10.33
CA LYS A 107 4.72 15.38 -9.19
C LYS A 107 3.59 15.77 -8.25
N LYS A 108 2.40 16.06 -8.79
CA LYS A 108 1.26 16.56 -8.03
C LYS A 108 0.76 15.55 -6.98
N ILE A 109 0.50 14.29 -7.35
CA ILE A 109 0.06 13.27 -6.40
C ILE A 109 1.18 12.88 -5.43
N ILE A 110 2.43 12.83 -5.89
CA ILE A 110 3.58 12.58 -5.03
C ILE A 110 3.70 13.66 -3.96
N GLN A 111 3.56 14.92 -4.33
CA GLN A 111 3.60 16.05 -3.39
C GLN A 111 2.46 15.96 -2.39
N LYS A 112 1.23 15.73 -2.85
CA LYS A 112 0.05 15.55 -2.00
C LYS A 112 0.27 14.45 -0.94
N LEU A 113 0.82 13.29 -1.35
CA LEU A 113 1.08 12.20 -0.42
C LEU A 113 2.23 12.49 0.54
N LYS A 114 3.26 13.21 0.11
CA LYS A 114 4.38 13.62 0.98
C LYS A 114 3.96 14.57 2.11
N GLU A 115 2.91 15.36 1.89
CA GLU A 115 2.36 16.27 2.91
C GLU A 115 1.79 15.51 4.11
N HIS A 116 1.28 14.28 3.88
CA HIS A 116 0.76 13.42 4.95
C HIS A 116 1.84 12.66 5.74
N ARG A 117 3.08 12.55 5.21
CA ARG A 117 4.23 11.87 5.88
C ARG A 117 3.88 10.48 6.40
N PHE A 118 3.48 9.57 5.50
CA PHE A 118 3.14 8.21 5.88
C PHE A 118 4.34 7.42 6.42
N ASP A 119 4.15 6.71 7.54
CA ASP A 119 5.14 5.83 8.16
C ASP A 119 5.03 4.41 7.62
N ILE A 120 3.80 3.96 7.34
CA ILE A 120 3.50 2.63 6.85
C ILE A 120 2.69 2.75 5.56
N SER A 121 2.98 1.91 4.57
CA SER A 121 2.07 1.64 3.46
C SER A 121 1.73 0.15 3.40
N LEU A 122 0.45 -0.15 3.21
CA LEU A 122 -0.08 -1.49 2.97
C LEU A 122 -0.63 -1.55 1.55
N ASP A 123 -0.04 -2.36 0.69
CA ASP A 123 -0.53 -2.57 -0.67
C ASP A 123 -1.41 -3.81 -0.75
N LEU A 124 -2.68 -3.59 -1.02
CA LEU A 124 -3.70 -4.63 -1.21
C LEU A 124 -3.84 -5.07 -2.67
N ASP A 125 -3.08 -4.47 -3.61
CA ASP A 125 -3.04 -4.96 -4.98
C ASP A 125 -2.14 -6.20 -5.08
N LEU A 126 -2.76 -7.37 -5.04
CA LEU A 126 -2.06 -8.66 -4.99
C LEU A 126 -1.38 -9.02 -6.32
N GLU A 127 -1.82 -8.45 -7.44
CA GLU A 127 -1.32 -8.83 -8.77
C GLU A 127 -0.34 -7.82 -9.36
N ASP A 128 -0.73 -6.60 -9.52
CA ASP A 128 0.04 -5.57 -10.22
C ASP A 128 0.13 -4.23 -9.49
N GLY A 129 0.41 -4.23 -8.21
CA GLY A 129 0.56 -3.00 -7.43
C GLY A 129 1.71 -2.08 -7.84
N PHE A 130 2.16 -2.09 -9.10
CA PHE A 130 3.29 -1.25 -9.52
C PHE A 130 3.03 0.23 -9.31
N PHE A 131 1.80 0.70 -9.57
CA PHE A 131 1.41 2.09 -9.32
C PHE A 131 1.56 2.44 -7.84
N ASN A 132 0.94 1.65 -6.96
CA ASN A 132 0.97 1.84 -5.51
C ASN A 132 2.41 1.80 -4.99
N CYS A 133 3.13 0.79 -5.38
CA CYS A 133 4.50 0.54 -4.99
C CYS A 133 5.46 1.67 -5.39
N TYR A 134 5.37 2.10 -6.65
CA TYR A 134 6.17 3.23 -7.16
C TYR A 134 5.87 4.51 -6.38
N LEU A 135 4.59 4.76 -6.09
CA LEU A 135 4.15 5.94 -5.36
C LEU A 135 4.71 5.93 -3.93
N CYS A 136 4.57 4.82 -3.20
CA CYS A 136 5.09 4.66 -1.84
C CYS A 136 6.62 4.82 -1.78
N LEU A 137 7.33 4.28 -2.79
CA LEU A 137 8.77 4.45 -2.90
C LEU A 137 9.18 5.91 -3.13
N LYS A 138 8.48 6.62 -4.04
CA LYS A 138 8.74 8.04 -4.33
C LYS A 138 8.40 8.95 -3.16
N CYS A 139 7.43 8.55 -2.35
CA CYS A 139 7.09 9.24 -1.11
C CYS A 139 8.01 8.88 0.06
N LYS A 140 8.97 7.95 -0.13
CA LYS A 140 9.93 7.49 0.89
C LYS A 140 9.23 6.94 2.15
N VAL A 141 8.11 6.21 1.95
CA VAL A 141 7.44 5.56 3.08
C VAL A 141 8.38 4.53 3.69
N PRO A 142 8.71 4.62 4.99
CA PRO A 142 9.73 3.77 5.63
C PRO A 142 9.35 2.30 5.64
N VAL A 143 8.12 1.98 6.08
CA VAL A 143 7.61 0.61 6.13
C VAL A 143 6.65 0.37 4.97
N ARG A 144 7.03 -0.51 4.05
CA ARG A 144 6.22 -0.84 2.88
C ARG A 144 5.86 -2.32 2.91
N VAL A 145 4.60 -2.59 3.17
CA VAL A 145 4.04 -3.94 3.26
C VAL A 145 3.30 -4.27 1.97
N GLY A 146 3.56 -5.42 1.40
CA GLY A 146 2.87 -5.85 0.19
C GLY A 146 3.11 -7.31 -0.14
N PRO A 147 2.47 -7.84 -1.22
CA PRO A 147 2.56 -9.24 -1.57
C PRO A 147 3.96 -9.63 -2.09
N LYS A 148 4.41 -10.82 -1.72
CA LYS A 148 5.63 -11.42 -2.30
C LYS A 148 5.38 -11.77 -3.76
N ARG A 149 6.19 -11.23 -4.66
CA ARG A 149 6.09 -11.45 -6.11
C ARG A 149 7.37 -12.07 -6.66
N LYS A 150 7.26 -13.02 -7.61
CA LYS A 150 8.43 -13.71 -8.19
C LYS A 150 9.43 -12.78 -8.88
N ASN A 151 8.94 -11.75 -9.55
CA ASN A 151 9.75 -10.82 -10.35
C ASN A 151 9.71 -9.39 -9.78
N ALA A 152 9.17 -9.24 -8.56
CA ALA A 152 9.12 -7.93 -7.97
C ALA A 152 10.50 -7.56 -7.46
N PHE A 153 10.90 -6.41 -7.86
CA PHE A 153 11.87 -5.58 -7.22
C PHE A 153 11.56 -5.50 -5.70
N PRO A 154 12.55 -5.38 -4.83
CA PRO A 154 12.33 -5.23 -3.38
C PRO A 154 11.72 -3.86 -3.05
N LEU A 155 10.53 -3.62 -3.59
CA LEU A 155 9.77 -2.40 -3.35
C LEU A 155 9.12 -2.42 -1.97
N TYR A 156 8.86 -3.64 -1.46
CA TYR A 156 8.37 -3.85 -0.10
C TYR A 156 9.49 -4.36 0.78
N ASN A 157 9.63 -3.79 1.96
CA ASN A 157 10.55 -4.30 2.96
C ASN A 157 9.88 -5.34 3.88
N ILE A 158 8.55 -5.44 3.85
CA ILE A 158 7.80 -6.55 4.42
C ILE A 158 7.01 -7.21 3.28
N GLN A 159 7.29 -8.48 3.03
CA GLN A 159 6.64 -9.24 1.97
C GLN A 159 5.74 -10.32 2.56
N LEU A 160 4.44 -10.22 2.29
CA LEU A 160 3.45 -11.19 2.70
C LEU A 160 3.37 -12.33 1.69
N ALA A 161 3.51 -13.57 2.16
CA ALA A 161 3.36 -14.75 1.32
C ALA A 161 1.89 -14.94 0.96
N VAL A 162 1.58 -14.97 -0.34
CA VAL A 162 0.24 -15.23 -0.85
C VAL A 162 0.29 -16.52 -1.67
N THR A 163 -0.58 -17.48 -1.34
CA THR A 163 -0.65 -18.75 -2.05
C THR A 163 -1.21 -18.56 -3.46
N LYS A 164 -0.55 -19.14 -4.46
CA LYS A 164 -0.87 -18.94 -5.87
C LYS A 164 -2.28 -19.39 -6.26
N ASP A 165 -2.78 -20.46 -5.66
CA ASP A 165 -4.04 -21.10 -6.03
C ASP A 165 -5.27 -20.28 -5.61
N ARG A 166 -5.07 -19.25 -4.81
CA ARG A 166 -6.13 -18.37 -4.28
C ARG A 166 -5.88 -16.88 -4.55
N PHE A 167 -5.03 -16.56 -5.52
CA PHE A 167 -4.67 -15.18 -5.84
C PHE A 167 -5.91 -14.34 -6.14
N GLY A 168 -6.15 -13.32 -5.31
CA GLY A 168 -7.27 -12.40 -5.49
C GLY A 168 -8.63 -12.91 -5.01
N SER A 169 -8.68 -14.03 -4.28
CA SER A 169 -9.91 -14.47 -3.62
C SER A 169 -10.12 -13.72 -2.30
N ARG A 170 -11.34 -13.76 -1.79
CA ARG A 170 -11.70 -13.18 -0.49
C ARG A 170 -10.87 -13.79 0.65
N GLU A 171 -10.68 -15.11 0.62
CA GLU A 171 -9.89 -15.83 1.62
C GLU A 171 -8.42 -15.35 1.68
N THR A 172 -7.89 -14.89 0.54
CA THR A 172 -6.56 -14.30 0.50
C THR A 172 -6.49 -12.99 1.29
N TYR A 173 -7.48 -12.12 1.13
CA TYR A 173 -7.52 -10.87 1.90
C TYR A 173 -7.78 -11.11 3.39
N GLU A 174 -8.61 -12.09 3.75
CA GLU A 174 -8.82 -12.52 5.14
C GLU A 174 -7.54 -13.08 5.76
N GLY A 175 -6.80 -13.88 5.00
CA GLY A 175 -5.49 -14.40 5.42
C GLY A 175 -4.44 -13.30 5.62
N LEU A 176 -4.44 -12.29 4.73
CA LEU A 176 -3.59 -11.12 4.87
C LEU A 176 -3.93 -10.32 6.13
N ALA A 177 -5.21 -10.10 6.39
CA ALA A 177 -5.66 -9.37 7.58
C ALA A 177 -5.19 -10.08 8.85
N LYS A 178 -5.37 -11.40 8.97
CA LYS A 178 -4.91 -12.21 10.11
C LYS A 178 -3.39 -12.13 10.30
N THR A 179 -2.62 -12.21 9.20
CA THR A 179 -1.16 -12.12 9.26
C THR A 179 -0.71 -10.73 9.75
N LEU A 180 -1.35 -9.69 9.28
CA LEU A 180 -1.07 -8.32 9.72
C LEU A 180 -1.45 -8.12 11.18
N GLU A 181 -2.62 -8.60 11.60
CA GLU A 181 -3.07 -8.51 12.99
C GLU A 181 -2.05 -9.17 13.93
N SER A 182 -1.56 -10.37 13.61
CA SER A 182 -0.50 -11.03 14.37
C SER A 182 0.78 -10.19 14.42
N LEU A 183 1.25 -9.70 13.27
CA LEU A 183 2.47 -8.90 13.17
C LEU A 183 2.41 -7.61 14.01
N PHE A 184 1.25 -6.94 14.00
CA PHE A 184 1.08 -5.69 14.73
C PHE A 184 0.73 -5.89 16.21
N SER A 185 0.09 -7.01 16.60
CA SER A 185 -0.17 -7.36 18.00
C SER A 185 1.13 -7.73 18.73
N GLU A 186 1.99 -8.53 18.11
CA GLU A 186 3.31 -8.86 18.66
C GLU A 186 4.18 -7.62 18.90
N SER A 187 4.12 -6.65 17.98
CA SER A 187 4.86 -5.39 18.13
C SER A 187 4.36 -4.53 19.31
N ARG A 188 3.12 -4.74 19.77
CA ARG A 188 2.54 -4.05 20.94
C ARG A 188 2.88 -4.75 22.25
N ALA A 189 3.02 -6.07 22.25
CA ALA A 189 3.19 -6.89 23.45
C ALA A 189 4.59 -6.82 24.10
N VAL A 190 5.61 -6.35 23.38
CA VAL A 190 6.97 -6.21 23.91
C VAL A 190 7.13 -4.85 24.57
N ILE A 191 6.45 -4.64 25.69
CA ILE A 191 6.84 -3.66 26.71
C ILE A 191 7.40 -4.49 27.86
N PRO A 192 8.71 -4.53 28.11
CA PRO A 192 9.15 -4.84 29.45
C PRO A 192 8.78 -3.61 30.28
N ASP A 193 8.00 -3.83 31.31
CA ASP A 193 7.92 -2.90 32.44
C ASP A 193 9.35 -2.64 32.91
N SER A 194 9.92 -1.57 32.42
CA SER A 194 11.21 -1.08 32.92
C SER A 194 10.91 -0.11 34.03
N ILE A 195 11.04 -0.64 35.22
CA ILE A 195 11.19 0.02 36.51
C ILE A 195 12.08 1.29 36.42
#